data_2678037a6d6d91ec64e844526d04b60e
#
_entry.id   2678037a6d6d91ec64e844526d04b60e
#
_cell.length_a   1.000
_cell.length_b   1.000
_cell.length_c   1.000
_cell.angle_alpha   90.00
_cell.angle_beta   90.00
_cell.angle_gamma   90.00
#
_symmetry.space_group_name_H-M   'P 1'
#
loop_
_entity.id
_entity.type
_entity.pdbx_description
1 polymer ?
#
loop_
_entity_poly.entity_id
_entity_poly.type
_entity_poly.pdbx_seq_one_letter_code
_entity_poly.pdbx_strand_id
1 'polypeptide(L)'
;MKRVLAAAAVMTTLGAIALAQQPPARPMSPEGSAQVQVLGKWTKPARPAFTLGRETYTDGKWIEIKYGRPLQRGRDLFGSGADYGKAANDVGAPGFPAPPVWRAGANKSTRLMTEVPLTFGKTTVPPGEYSLFIDLKLPEWTLIISSWPAQDKFDPNNKGALWGAYGYTPDKDVARVAMKLDKLPYEVDQLTWAFVDMKNTGGRIALMWGTTMASTPFTAVK
;
A
#
# COMPACT_ATOMS: atom_id res chain seq x y z
N MET A 1 83.86 -29.29 -13.73
CA MET A 1 82.83 -29.16 -12.69
C MET A 1 81.93 -27.99 -13.07
N LYS A 2 80.73 -28.25 -13.64
CA LYS A 2 79.74 -27.23 -14.05
C LYS A 2 78.66 -27.26 -12.97
N ARG A 3 78.51 -26.17 -12.23
CA ARG A 3 77.39 -25.96 -11.27
C ARG A 3 76.16 -25.41 -12.02
N VAL A 4 75.09 -26.18 -12.00
CA VAL A 4 73.74 -25.74 -12.52
C VAL A 4 73.04 -25.12 -11.35
N LEU A 5 72.69 -23.81 -11.48
CA LEU A 5 71.86 -23.09 -10.55
C LEU A 5 70.41 -23.24 -11.06
N ALA A 6 69.58 -23.92 -10.26
CA ALA A 6 68.15 -23.98 -10.51
C ALA A 6 67.50 -22.77 -9.82
N ALA A 7 66.89 -21.91 -10.62
CA ALA A 7 66.04 -20.81 -10.16
C ALA A 7 64.61 -21.32 -9.94
N ALA A 8 64.14 -21.33 -8.69
CA ALA A 8 62.76 -21.61 -8.33
C ALA A 8 61.95 -20.35 -8.46
N ALA A 9 61.02 -20.30 -9.44
CA ALA A 9 60.03 -19.23 -9.57
C ALA A 9 58.87 -19.48 -8.61
N VAL A 10 58.73 -18.63 -7.60
CA VAL A 10 57.59 -18.63 -6.68
C VAL A 10 56.49 -17.81 -7.36
N MET A 11 55.46 -18.50 -7.88
CA MET A 11 54.22 -17.86 -8.31
C MET A 11 53.33 -17.54 -7.12
N THR A 12 53.29 -16.28 -6.70
CA THR A 12 52.31 -15.77 -5.74
C THR A 12 50.98 -15.52 -6.48
N THR A 13 50.02 -16.42 -6.33
CA THR A 13 48.64 -16.19 -6.78
C THR A 13 47.97 -15.20 -5.82
N LEU A 14 47.85 -13.96 -6.20
CA LEU A 14 46.95 -13.00 -5.54
C LEU A 14 45.49 -13.44 -5.77
N GLY A 15 44.92 -14.12 -4.79
CA GLY A 15 43.50 -14.37 -4.76
C GLY A 15 42.74 -13.04 -4.56
N ALA A 16 42.12 -12.54 -5.59
CA ALA A 16 41.17 -11.43 -5.48
C ALA A 16 40.00 -11.88 -4.60
N ILE A 17 39.98 -11.46 -3.34
CA ILE A 17 38.81 -11.60 -2.47
C ILE A 17 37.75 -10.63 -3.05
N ALA A 18 36.81 -11.16 -3.80
CA ALA A 18 35.62 -10.42 -4.17
C ALA A 18 34.86 -10.09 -2.88
N LEU A 19 34.99 -8.85 -2.41
CA LEU A 19 34.12 -8.29 -1.37
C LEU A 19 32.70 -8.30 -1.94
N ALA A 20 31.91 -9.31 -1.58
CA ALA A 20 30.51 -9.33 -1.88
C ALA A 20 29.89 -8.06 -1.28
N GLN A 21 29.52 -7.10 -2.12
CA GLN A 21 28.78 -5.93 -1.69
C GLN A 21 27.52 -6.40 -0.96
N GLN A 22 27.43 -6.08 0.32
CA GLN A 22 26.18 -6.34 1.04
C GLN A 22 25.06 -5.59 0.34
N PRO A 23 23.94 -6.27 0.04
CA PRO A 23 22.81 -5.58 -0.57
C PRO A 23 22.39 -4.42 0.33
N PRO A 24 21.96 -3.27 -0.24
CA PRO A 24 21.55 -2.12 0.54
C PRO A 24 20.46 -2.52 1.54
N ALA A 25 20.54 -1.99 2.75
CA ALA A 25 19.57 -2.26 3.80
C ALA A 25 18.15 -1.88 3.30
N ARG A 26 17.24 -2.85 3.30
CA ARG A 26 15.86 -2.61 2.90
C ARG A 26 15.11 -1.92 4.04
N PRO A 27 14.24 -0.93 3.72
CA PRO A 27 13.42 -0.29 4.75
C PRO A 27 12.49 -1.33 5.39
N MET A 28 12.26 -1.20 6.71
CA MET A 28 11.40 -2.12 7.47
C MET A 28 9.92 -2.08 7.04
N SER A 29 9.50 -0.97 6.44
CA SER A 29 8.16 -0.77 5.89
C SER A 29 8.29 -0.25 4.46
N PRO A 30 8.62 -1.13 3.49
CA PRO A 30 8.76 -0.72 2.09
C PRO A 30 7.43 -0.19 1.54
N GLU A 31 7.52 0.63 0.51
CA GLU A 31 6.33 1.03 -0.24
C GLU A 31 5.77 -0.18 -1.02
N GLY A 32 4.46 -0.18 -1.19
CA GLY A 32 3.73 -1.10 -2.04
C GLY A 32 2.59 -0.41 -2.74
N SER A 33 2.06 -1.06 -3.76
CA SER A 33 0.85 -0.60 -4.45
C SER A 33 -0.10 -1.76 -4.70
N ALA A 34 -1.40 -1.44 -4.71
CA ALA A 34 -2.44 -2.26 -5.28
C ALA A 34 -3.01 -1.52 -6.48
N GLN A 35 -3.15 -2.20 -7.60
CA GLN A 35 -3.60 -1.59 -8.86
C GLN A 35 -4.64 -2.47 -9.52
N VAL A 36 -5.63 -1.84 -10.16
CA VAL A 36 -6.64 -2.53 -10.96
C VAL A 36 -7.11 -1.65 -12.12
N GLN A 37 -7.53 -2.27 -13.20
CA GLN A 37 -8.23 -1.60 -14.28
C GLN A 37 -9.71 -1.96 -14.26
N VAL A 38 -10.56 -0.97 -14.55
CA VAL A 38 -12.02 -1.10 -14.66
C VAL A 38 -12.52 -0.45 -15.95
N LEU A 39 -13.78 -0.74 -16.32
CA LEU A 39 -14.48 -0.11 -17.45
C LEU A 39 -13.83 -0.31 -18.82
N GLY A 40 -12.88 -1.23 -18.94
CA GLY A 40 -12.24 -1.59 -20.20
C GLY A 40 -13.06 -2.61 -21.01
N LYS A 41 -12.50 -3.00 -22.13
CA LYS A 41 -13.08 -3.97 -23.06
C LYS A 41 -12.16 -5.14 -23.28
N TRP A 42 -12.69 -6.35 -23.17
CA TRP A 42 -12.00 -7.56 -23.60
C TRP A 42 -12.17 -7.77 -25.09
N THR A 43 -11.08 -7.89 -25.81
CA THR A 43 -11.08 -8.21 -27.24
C THR A 43 -10.52 -9.62 -27.45
N LYS A 44 -11.26 -10.45 -28.18
CA LYS A 44 -10.76 -11.76 -28.60
C LYS A 44 -9.84 -11.59 -29.83
N PRO A 45 -8.72 -12.36 -29.92
CA PRO A 45 -7.87 -12.28 -31.10
C PRO A 45 -8.64 -12.74 -32.35
N ALA A 46 -8.44 -12.04 -33.47
CA ALA A 46 -9.13 -12.30 -34.74
C ALA A 46 -8.76 -13.68 -35.37
N ARG A 47 -7.74 -14.39 -34.87
CA ARG A 47 -7.30 -15.71 -35.34
C ARG A 47 -7.17 -16.68 -34.16
N PRO A 48 -8.09 -17.66 -34.02
CA PRO A 48 -8.07 -18.59 -32.88
C PRO A 48 -6.94 -19.61 -32.90
N ALA A 49 -6.27 -19.84 -34.03
CA ALA A 49 -5.55 -21.10 -34.26
C ALA A 49 -4.11 -21.17 -33.77
N PHE A 50 -3.40 -20.06 -33.53
CA PHE A 50 -1.97 -20.11 -33.19
C PHE A 50 -1.46 -19.13 -32.13
N THR A 51 -2.27 -18.24 -31.64
CA THR A 51 -1.98 -17.45 -30.44
C THR A 51 -2.78 -18.06 -29.30
N LEU A 52 -2.12 -18.69 -28.34
CA LEU A 52 -2.72 -19.05 -27.06
C LEU A 52 -3.61 -17.88 -26.62
N GLY A 53 -4.92 -18.00 -26.89
CA GLY A 53 -6.00 -17.05 -26.75
C GLY A 53 -5.74 -15.84 -25.85
N ARG A 54 -4.82 -14.97 -26.22
CA ARG A 54 -4.53 -13.75 -25.47
C ARG A 54 -5.64 -12.75 -25.76
N GLU A 55 -6.67 -12.83 -24.95
CA GLU A 55 -7.60 -11.72 -24.83
C GLU A 55 -6.81 -10.50 -24.35
N THR A 56 -7.03 -9.37 -25.00
CA THR A 56 -6.44 -8.09 -24.59
C THR A 56 -7.52 -7.23 -23.92
N TYR A 57 -7.15 -6.61 -22.79
CA TYR A 57 -8.00 -5.65 -22.11
C TYR A 57 -7.56 -4.26 -22.52
N THR A 58 -8.44 -3.49 -23.17
CA THR A 58 -8.16 -2.17 -23.71
C THR A 58 -9.09 -1.11 -23.10
N ASP A 59 -8.69 0.15 -23.19
CA ASP A 59 -9.45 1.33 -22.71
C ASP A 59 -9.78 1.28 -21.21
N GLY A 60 -9.17 0.36 -20.46
CA GLY A 60 -9.33 0.28 -19.01
C GLY A 60 -8.84 1.52 -18.29
N LYS A 61 -9.52 1.87 -17.20
CA LYS A 61 -9.21 3.00 -16.32
C LYS A 61 -8.56 2.51 -15.05
N TRP A 62 -7.51 3.17 -14.63
CA TRP A 62 -6.72 2.76 -13.48
C TRP A 62 -7.30 3.27 -12.16
N ILE A 63 -7.22 2.40 -11.17
CA ILE A 63 -7.38 2.72 -9.75
C ILE A 63 -6.15 2.16 -9.05
N GLU A 64 -5.48 2.98 -8.26
CA GLU A 64 -4.25 2.60 -7.56
C GLU A 64 -4.29 3.05 -6.10
N ILE A 65 -3.80 2.19 -5.20
CA ILE A 65 -3.53 2.55 -3.80
C ILE A 65 -2.03 2.37 -3.55
N LYS A 66 -1.33 3.46 -3.17
CA LYS A 66 0.08 3.45 -2.74
C LYS A 66 0.16 3.60 -1.23
N TYR A 67 0.97 2.78 -0.58
CA TYR A 67 1.03 2.74 0.88
C TYR A 67 2.37 2.19 1.39
N GLY A 68 2.71 2.51 2.63
CA GLY A 68 3.79 1.84 3.33
C GLY A 68 3.31 0.50 3.91
N ARG A 69 4.15 -0.54 3.87
CA ARG A 69 3.81 -1.92 4.25
C ARG A 69 4.51 -2.33 5.54
N PRO A 70 4.00 -1.98 6.73
CA PRO A 70 4.58 -2.44 7.98
C PRO A 70 4.34 -3.94 8.20
N LEU A 71 5.23 -4.57 8.97
CA LEU A 71 5.11 -5.95 9.41
C LEU A 71 4.41 -6.02 10.78
N GLN A 72 3.60 -7.04 11.01
CA GLN A 72 2.96 -7.31 12.30
C GLN A 72 3.98 -7.83 13.32
N ARG A 73 4.74 -8.86 12.96
CA ARG A 73 5.74 -9.49 13.82
C ARG A 73 5.20 -9.92 15.19
N GLY A 74 4.05 -10.58 15.18
CA GLY A 74 3.41 -11.09 16.40
C GLY A 74 2.87 -10.02 17.36
N ARG A 75 2.85 -8.73 16.96
CA ARG A 75 2.25 -7.66 17.79
C ARG A 75 0.73 -7.76 17.79
N ASP A 76 0.11 -7.43 18.91
CA ASP A 76 -1.32 -7.09 18.91
C ASP A 76 -1.51 -5.73 18.24
N LEU A 77 -2.08 -5.75 17.04
CA LEU A 77 -2.19 -4.56 16.20
C LEU A 77 -3.29 -3.61 16.63
N PHE A 78 -4.39 -4.16 17.10
CA PHE A 78 -5.60 -3.37 17.30
C PHE A 78 -6.02 -3.32 18.78
N GLY A 79 -5.54 -4.25 19.61
CA GLY A 79 -5.90 -4.30 21.04
C GLY A 79 -7.37 -4.64 21.27
N SER A 80 -7.87 -4.29 22.44
CA SER A 80 -9.25 -4.56 22.85
C SER A 80 -9.79 -3.49 23.81
N GLY A 81 -11.11 -3.43 23.98
CA GLY A 81 -11.75 -2.52 24.93
C GLY A 81 -11.40 -1.07 24.70
N ALA A 82 -11.04 -0.33 25.75
CA ALA A 82 -10.70 1.09 25.69
C ALA A 82 -9.39 1.41 24.94
N ASP A 83 -8.54 0.40 24.71
CA ASP A 83 -7.26 0.55 24.01
C ASP A 83 -7.34 0.13 22.53
N TYR A 84 -8.55 -0.22 22.07
CA TYR A 84 -8.74 -0.62 20.68
C TYR A 84 -8.30 0.47 19.72
N GLY A 85 -7.48 0.11 18.73
CA GLY A 85 -6.93 1.00 17.70
C GLY A 85 -5.73 1.85 18.14
N LYS A 86 -5.41 1.95 19.43
CA LYS A 86 -4.32 2.82 19.91
C LYS A 86 -2.95 2.40 19.41
N ALA A 87 -2.69 1.09 19.30
CA ALA A 87 -1.40 0.58 18.81
C ALA A 87 -1.19 0.79 17.32
N ALA A 88 -2.25 0.82 16.53
CA ALA A 88 -2.20 1.09 15.09
C ALA A 88 -2.13 2.59 14.78
N ASN A 89 -2.77 3.42 15.61
CA ASN A 89 -2.75 4.87 15.45
C ASN A 89 -1.37 5.46 15.74
N ASP A 90 -1.11 6.60 15.12
CA ASP A 90 0.09 7.38 15.39
C ASP A 90 0.04 7.98 16.80
N VAL A 91 1.15 7.90 17.50
CA VAL A 91 1.28 8.49 18.86
C VAL A 91 1.49 10.00 18.86
N GLY A 92 1.55 10.62 17.68
CA GLY A 92 1.94 12.02 17.51
C GLY A 92 3.47 12.19 17.35
N ALA A 93 3.88 13.43 17.15
CA ALA A 93 5.28 13.85 17.04
C ALA A 93 5.43 15.28 17.59
N PRO A 94 6.66 15.77 17.86
CA PRO A 94 6.88 17.15 18.26
C PRO A 94 6.18 18.14 17.31
N GLY A 95 5.26 18.94 17.85
CA GLY A 95 4.43 19.88 17.09
C GLY A 95 3.21 19.29 16.38
N PHE A 96 2.98 17.96 16.51
CA PHE A 96 1.80 17.28 15.96
C PHE A 96 1.17 16.39 17.04
N PRO A 97 -0.04 16.70 17.51
CA PRO A 97 -0.76 15.82 18.44
C PRO A 97 -1.09 14.47 17.75
N ALA A 98 -1.39 13.45 18.55
CA ALA A 98 -1.85 12.18 18.04
C ALA A 98 -3.09 12.38 17.15
N PRO A 99 -3.06 11.91 15.88
CA PRO A 99 -4.19 12.10 14.99
C PRO A 99 -5.37 11.20 15.41
N PRO A 100 -6.61 11.63 15.16
CA PRO A 100 -7.80 10.86 15.52
C PRO A 100 -8.06 9.68 14.57
N VAL A 101 -7.22 9.51 13.55
CA VAL A 101 -7.37 8.51 12.49
C VAL A 101 -6.04 7.80 12.20
N TRP A 102 -6.13 6.56 11.75
CA TRP A 102 -4.98 5.80 11.32
C TRP A 102 -4.67 6.04 9.84
N ARG A 103 -3.38 6.28 9.50
CA ARG A 103 -2.91 6.43 8.09
C ARG A 103 -3.04 5.15 7.26
N ALA A 104 -3.46 4.03 7.85
CA ALA A 104 -3.66 2.72 7.21
C ALA A 104 -2.44 2.25 6.38
N GLY A 105 -1.26 2.47 6.94
CA GLY A 105 0.03 2.20 6.32
C GLY A 105 1.19 2.59 7.24
N ALA A 106 2.34 2.89 6.65
CA ALA A 106 3.53 3.36 7.36
C ALA A 106 4.23 4.50 6.62
N ASN A 107 4.92 5.35 7.35
CA ASN A 107 5.67 6.51 6.87
C ASN A 107 4.76 7.56 6.22
N LYS A 108 4.66 7.57 4.88
CA LYS A 108 3.80 8.48 4.12
C LYS A 108 2.33 8.22 4.38
N SER A 109 1.47 9.18 4.05
CA SER A 109 0.03 8.93 3.94
C SER A 109 -0.25 7.88 2.87
N THR A 110 -1.21 7.00 3.10
CA THR A 110 -1.73 6.09 2.07
C THR A 110 -2.50 6.91 1.04
N ARG A 111 -2.26 6.68 -0.25
CA ARG A 111 -2.85 7.45 -1.35
C ARG A 111 -3.74 6.57 -2.20
N LEU A 112 -4.89 7.08 -2.59
CA LEU A 112 -5.76 6.54 -3.63
C LEU A 112 -5.67 7.43 -4.85
N MET A 113 -5.42 6.86 -6.02
CA MET A 113 -5.51 7.53 -7.31
C MET A 113 -6.58 6.83 -8.16
N THR A 114 -7.50 7.57 -8.76
CA THR A 114 -8.54 7.02 -9.62
C THR A 114 -8.74 7.88 -10.87
N GLU A 115 -8.80 7.23 -12.02
CA GLU A 115 -9.09 7.89 -13.32
C GLU A 115 -10.59 8.01 -13.59
N VAL A 116 -11.44 7.43 -12.73
CA VAL A 116 -12.90 7.42 -12.89
C VAL A 116 -13.59 7.72 -11.57
N PRO A 117 -14.84 8.21 -11.59
CA PRO A 117 -15.63 8.33 -10.39
C PRO A 117 -15.82 6.96 -9.71
N LEU A 118 -15.68 6.93 -8.39
CA LEU A 118 -15.93 5.74 -7.57
C LEU A 118 -17.12 6.00 -6.65
N THR A 119 -18.17 5.17 -6.77
CA THR A 119 -19.35 5.26 -5.91
C THR A 119 -19.29 4.22 -4.79
N PHE A 120 -19.40 4.69 -3.57
CA PHE A 120 -19.49 3.92 -2.33
C PHE A 120 -20.89 4.13 -1.73
N GLY A 121 -21.78 3.17 -1.92
CA GLY A 121 -23.18 3.32 -1.53
C GLY A 121 -23.84 4.53 -2.22
N LYS A 122 -24.07 5.62 -1.47
CA LYS A 122 -24.67 6.86 -1.97
C LYS A 122 -23.66 7.98 -2.24
N THR A 123 -22.38 7.78 -1.90
CA THR A 123 -21.34 8.79 -2.02
C THR A 123 -20.48 8.51 -3.24
N THR A 124 -20.31 9.50 -4.11
CA THR A 124 -19.42 9.42 -5.27
C THR A 124 -18.18 10.27 -5.04
N VAL A 125 -17.02 9.65 -5.22
CA VAL A 125 -15.69 10.26 -5.19
C VAL A 125 -15.27 10.53 -6.62
N PRO A 126 -15.03 11.79 -7.03
CA PRO A 126 -14.57 12.13 -8.38
C PRO A 126 -13.23 11.51 -8.74
N PRO A 127 -12.82 11.48 -10.03
CA PRO A 127 -11.46 11.18 -10.42
C PRO A 127 -10.46 12.12 -9.75
N GLY A 128 -9.31 11.60 -9.32
CA GLY A 128 -8.30 12.41 -8.66
C GLY A 128 -7.37 11.60 -7.76
N GLU A 129 -6.56 12.33 -7.00
CA GLU A 129 -5.68 11.79 -5.97
C GLU A 129 -6.19 12.20 -4.58
N TYR A 130 -6.19 11.24 -3.66
CA TYR A 130 -6.73 11.37 -2.30
C TYR A 130 -5.80 10.72 -1.29
N SER A 131 -5.80 11.22 -0.05
CA SER A 131 -5.24 10.50 1.09
C SER A 131 -6.30 9.59 1.70
N LEU A 132 -5.89 8.36 2.07
CA LEU A 132 -6.74 7.40 2.75
C LEU A 132 -6.38 7.32 4.24
N PHE A 133 -7.42 7.33 5.07
CA PHE A 133 -7.31 7.08 6.51
C PHE A 133 -8.37 6.09 6.94
N ILE A 134 -8.20 5.51 8.13
CA ILE A 134 -9.21 4.66 8.76
C ILE A 134 -9.48 5.17 10.17
N ASP A 135 -10.76 5.36 10.49
CA ASP A 135 -11.25 5.53 11.86
C ASP A 135 -11.52 4.12 12.41
N LEU A 136 -10.70 3.72 13.40
CA LEU A 136 -10.70 2.38 13.99
C LEU A 136 -11.73 2.31 15.12
N LYS A 137 -13.00 2.28 14.81
CA LYS A 137 -14.08 2.10 15.79
C LYS A 137 -14.82 0.80 15.56
N LEU A 138 -15.17 0.10 16.63
CA LEU A 138 -16.04 -1.06 16.56
C LEU A 138 -17.51 -0.63 16.57
N PRO A 139 -18.43 -1.41 15.96
CA PRO A 139 -18.23 -2.74 15.39
C PRO A 139 -17.70 -2.75 13.94
N GLU A 140 -17.55 -1.62 13.31
CA GLU A 140 -17.04 -1.48 11.94
C GLU A 140 -16.06 -0.31 11.83
N TRP A 141 -15.08 -0.45 10.96
CA TRP A 141 -14.16 0.66 10.66
C TRP A 141 -14.77 1.60 9.63
N THR A 142 -14.27 2.83 9.60
CA THR A 142 -14.65 3.80 8.56
C THR A 142 -13.46 4.12 7.69
N LEU A 143 -13.53 3.79 6.39
CA LEU A 143 -12.61 4.30 5.39
C LEU A 143 -12.91 5.78 5.14
N ILE A 144 -11.89 6.60 5.25
CA ILE A 144 -11.95 8.03 4.98
C ILE A 144 -11.15 8.30 3.71
N ILE A 145 -11.80 8.90 2.73
CA ILE A 145 -11.20 9.38 1.49
C ILE A 145 -11.16 10.90 1.60
N SER A 146 -9.96 11.46 1.68
CA SER A 146 -9.75 12.87 1.98
C SER A 146 -8.98 13.57 0.88
N SER A 147 -9.34 14.81 0.57
CA SER A 147 -8.62 15.68 -0.36
C SER A 147 -7.36 16.32 0.23
N TRP A 148 -6.96 15.95 1.47
CA TRP A 148 -5.67 16.35 2.02
C TRP A 148 -4.54 15.86 1.11
N PRO A 149 -3.67 16.75 0.59
CA PRO A 149 -2.48 16.34 -0.12
C PRO A 149 -1.52 15.56 0.79
N ALA A 150 -0.81 14.59 0.25
CA ALA A 150 0.21 13.84 0.98
C ALA A 150 1.61 14.38 0.66
N GLN A 151 2.49 14.44 1.67
CA GLN A 151 3.90 14.77 1.48
C GLN A 151 4.66 13.57 0.90
N ASP A 152 5.57 13.81 -0.04
CA ASP A 152 6.52 12.79 -0.53
C ASP A 152 7.72 12.63 0.40
N LYS A 153 8.12 13.68 1.08
CA LYS A 153 9.18 13.73 2.09
C LYS A 153 8.69 14.55 3.27
N PHE A 154 8.97 14.08 4.48
CA PHE A 154 8.58 14.76 5.71
C PHE A 154 9.17 16.18 5.77
N ASP A 155 8.30 17.18 5.87
CA ASP A 155 8.63 18.57 6.15
C ASP A 155 7.64 19.09 7.22
N PRO A 156 8.11 19.34 8.46
CA PRO A 156 7.26 19.81 9.55
C PRO A 156 6.71 21.22 9.31
N ASN A 157 7.30 22.01 8.40
CA ASN A 157 6.86 23.35 8.05
C ASN A 157 5.78 23.38 6.98
N ASN A 158 5.64 22.32 6.20
CA ASN A 158 4.59 22.21 5.19
C ASN A 158 3.24 21.86 5.84
N LYS A 159 2.45 22.88 6.15
CA LYS A 159 1.09 22.72 6.71
C LYS A 159 0.01 22.46 5.63
N GLY A 160 0.37 22.54 4.35
CA GLY A 160 -0.55 22.32 3.21
C GLY A 160 -0.70 20.86 2.80
N ALA A 161 0.15 19.97 3.31
CA ALA A 161 0.14 18.54 2.99
C ALA A 161 0.49 17.69 4.23
N LEU A 162 -0.01 16.47 4.30
CA LEU A 162 0.15 15.60 5.46
C LEU A 162 1.30 14.59 5.27
N TRP A 163 2.06 14.38 6.36
CA TRP A 163 2.91 13.20 6.50
C TRP A 163 2.21 12.19 7.40
N GLY A 164 1.91 11.00 6.86
CA GLY A 164 1.05 10.07 7.59
C GLY A 164 -0.33 10.66 7.81
N ALA A 165 -0.74 10.76 9.08
CA ALA A 165 -1.99 11.40 9.48
C ALA A 165 -1.75 12.67 10.32
N TYR A 166 -0.52 13.16 10.42
CA TYR A 166 -0.21 14.35 11.22
C TYR A 166 -0.86 15.60 10.66
N GLY A 167 -1.62 16.29 11.51
CA GLY A 167 -2.36 17.49 11.13
C GLY A 167 -3.66 17.23 10.36
N TYR A 168 -4.09 15.96 10.30
CA TYR A 168 -5.38 15.61 9.71
C TYR A 168 -6.53 16.34 10.42
N THR A 169 -7.46 16.87 9.60
CA THR A 169 -8.74 17.44 10.02
C THR A 169 -9.83 16.94 9.07
N PRO A 170 -11.10 16.78 9.55
CA PRO A 170 -12.17 16.17 8.75
C PRO A 170 -12.81 17.10 7.71
N ASP A 171 -12.45 18.37 7.69
CA ASP A 171 -12.99 19.38 6.76
C ASP A 171 -12.66 19.14 5.30
N LYS A 172 -11.63 18.31 5.04
CA LYS A 172 -11.24 17.87 3.70
C LYS A 172 -11.69 16.45 3.35
N ASP A 173 -12.53 15.84 4.15
CA ASP A 173 -13.07 14.52 3.85
C ASP A 173 -14.07 14.60 2.68
N VAL A 174 -13.80 13.83 1.65
CA VAL A 174 -14.68 13.69 0.46
C VAL A 174 -15.70 12.59 0.70
N ALA A 175 -15.28 11.50 1.36
CA ALA A 175 -16.17 10.39 1.69
C ALA A 175 -15.72 9.72 3.00
N ARG A 176 -16.73 9.25 3.76
CA ARG A 176 -16.57 8.39 4.93
C ARG A 176 -17.43 7.16 4.71
N VAL A 177 -16.83 5.98 4.64
CA VAL A 177 -17.50 4.76 4.19
C VAL A 177 -17.25 3.64 5.18
N ALA A 178 -18.32 2.96 5.61
CA ALA A 178 -18.20 1.80 6.48
C ALA A 178 -17.42 0.66 5.82
N MET A 179 -16.53 0.03 6.59
CA MET A 179 -15.78 -1.16 6.19
C MET A 179 -16.22 -2.34 7.03
N LYS A 180 -16.75 -3.37 6.39
CA LYS A 180 -17.04 -4.63 7.06
C LYS A 180 -15.75 -5.28 7.54
N LEU A 181 -15.75 -5.76 8.77
CA LEU A 181 -14.65 -6.52 9.36
C LEU A 181 -14.92 -8.02 9.21
N ASP A 182 -13.97 -8.73 8.66
CA ASP A 182 -13.96 -10.19 8.54
C ASP A 182 -12.69 -10.75 9.16
N LYS A 183 -12.78 -11.91 9.82
CA LYS A 183 -11.63 -12.64 10.33
C LYS A 183 -11.09 -13.56 9.24
N LEU A 184 -9.80 -13.41 8.90
CA LEU A 184 -9.12 -14.29 7.97
C LEU A 184 -8.80 -15.65 8.62
N PRO A 185 -8.85 -16.76 7.87
CA PRO A 185 -8.43 -18.07 8.35
C PRO A 185 -6.90 -18.25 8.40
N TYR A 186 -6.14 -17.24 8.00
CA TYR A 186 -4.68 -17.19 8.00
C TYR A 186 -4.22 -15.80 8.45
N GLU A 187 -2.93 -15.69 8.76
CA GLU A 187 -2.31 -14.45 9.19
C GLU A 187 -1.58 -13.75 8.03
N VAL A 188 -1.81 -12.45 7.89
CA VAL A 188 -1.13 -11.57 6.92
C VAL A 188 -0.15 -10.71 7.70
N ASP A 189 1.13 -11.12 7.75
CA ASP A 189 2.15 -10.41 8.54
C ASP A 189 2.43 -9.00 8.00
N GLN A 190 2.48 -8.83 6.68
CA GLN A 190 2.72 -7.53 6.06
C GLN A 190 1.41 -6.85 5.64
N LEU A 191 1.13 -5.65 6.18
CA LEU A 191 -0.06 -4.87 5.80
C LEU A 191 -0.23 -4.84 4.28
N THR A 192 -1.43 -5.19 3.82
CA THR A 192 -1.74 -5.32 2.40
C THR A 192 -3.06 -4.65 2.07
N TRP A 193 -3.03 -3.67 1.17
CA TRP A 193 -4.19 -3.19 0.45
C TRP A 193 -4.39 -4.04 -0.79
N ALA A 194 -5.64 -4.33 -1.13
CA ALA A 194 -6.00 -5.12 -2.30
C ALA A 194 -7.34 -4.69 -2.89
N PHE A 195 -7.52 -4.97 -4.17
CA PHE A 195 -8.82 -4.97 -4.83
C PHE A 195 -9.29 -6.42 -4.93
N VAL A 196 -10.44 -6.73 -4.34
CA VAL A 196 -10.98 -8.09 -4.27
C VAL A 196 -12.39 -8.15 -4.88
N ASP A 197 -12.83 -9.36 -5.28
CA ASP A 197 -14.13 -9.59 -5.93
C ASP A 197 -14.38 -8.68 -7.15
N MET A 198 -13.31 -8.44 -7.91
CA MET A 198 -13.34 -7.47 -9.02
C MET A 198 -14.19 -7.94 -10.17
N LYS A 199 -15.02 -7.01 -10.65
CA LYS A 199 -15.75 -7.04 -11.92
C LYS A 199 -15.32 -5.84 -12.75
N ASN A 200 -15.71 -5.80 -14.03
CA ASN A 200 -15.35 -4.68 -14.90
C ASN A 200 -15.87 -3.31 -14.40
N THR A 201 -16.92 -3.29 -13.60
CA THR A 201 -17.56 -2.06 -13.10
C THR A 201 -17.35 -1.83 -11.61
N GLY A 202 -16.44 -2.55 -10.94
CA GLY A 202 -16.17 -2.37 -9.52
C GLY A 202 -15.81 -3.66 -8.79
N GLY A 203 -15.81 -3.62 -7.47
CA GLY A 203 -15.40 -4.71 -6.59
C GLY A 203 -15.40 -4.26 -5.14
N ARG A 204 -14.42 -4.69 -4.37
CA ARG A 204 -14.18 -4.20 -3.01
C ARG A 204 -12.76 -3.70 -2.85
N ILE A 205 -12.59 -2.58 -2.17
CA ILE A 205 -11.31 -2.18 -1.59
C ILE A 205 -11.18 -2.89 -0.26
N ALA A 206 -10.06 -3.58 -0.05
CA ALA A 206 -9.78 -4.35 1.17
C ALA A 206 -8.42 -4.00 1.74
N LEU A 207 -8.33 -3.95 3.06
CA LEU A 207 -7.09 -3.90 3.83
C LEU A 207 -7.00 -5.17 4.67
N MET A 208 -5.86 -5.84 4.62
CA MET A 208 -5.57 -7.05 5.39
C MET A 208 -4.33 -6.85 6.24
N TRP A 209 -4.42 -7.18 7.54
CA TRP A 209 -3.27 -7.18 8.44
C TRP A 209 -3.56 -8.06 9.67
N GLY A 210 -2.60 -8.92 10.04
CA GLY A 210 -2.87 -9.98 10.99
C GLY A 210 -3.95 -10.91 10.48
N THR A 211 -4.91 -11.23 11.30
CA THR A 211 -6.09 -12.03 10.92
C THR A 211 -7.31 -11.16 10.56
N THR A 212 -7.13 -9.85 10.43
CA THR A 212 -8.23 -8.92 10.12
C THR A 212 -8.25 -8.55 8.65
N MET A 213 -9.42 -8.62 8.03
CA MET A 213 -9.72 -7.99 6.75
C MET A 213 -10.83 -6.96 6.95
N ALA A 214 -10.54 -5.71 6.60
CA ALA A 214 -11.53 -4.64 6.52
C ALA A 214 -11.82 -4.35 5.05
N SER A 215 -13.07 -4.34 4.61
CA SER A 215 -13.40 -4.11 3.21
C SER A 215 -14.68 -3.32 2.99
N THR A 216 -14.72 -2.58 1.89
CA THR A 216 -15.91 -1.84 1.44
C THR A 216 -16.12 -2.01 -0.06
N PRO A 217 -17.37 -2.22 -0.53
CA PRO A 217 -17.68 -2.31 -1.95
C PRO A 217 -17.61 -0.93 -2.61
N PHE A 218 -17.24 -0.92 -3.90
CA PHE A 218 -17.32 0.25 -4.77
C PHE A 218 -17.80 -0.11 -6.16
N THR A 219 -18.36 0.88 -6.86
CA THR A 219 -18.68 0.82 -8.28
C THR A 219 -17.94 1.94 -9.01
N ALA A 220 -17.27 1.59 -10.10
CA ALA A 220 -16.70 2.57 -11.03
C ALA A 220 -17.77 2.98 -12.04
N VAL A 221 -17.90 4.27 -12.29
CA VAL A 221 -18.86 4.84 -13.24
C VAL A 221 -18.13 5.59 -14.36
N LYS A 222 -18.78 5.61 -15.54
CA LYS A 222 -18.26 6.36 -16.69
C LYS A 222 -18.60 7.83 -16.59
#